data_7588c283732f1e4502c56df0645f99e4
#
_entry.id   7588c283732f1e4502c56df0645f99e4
#
_cell.length_a   1.000
_cell.length_b   1.000
_cell.length_c   1.000
_cell.angle_alpha   90.00
_cell.angle_beta   90.00
_cell.angle_gamma   90.00
#
_symmetry.space_group_name_H-M   'P 1'
#
loop_
_entity.id
_entity.type
_entity.pdbx_description
1 polymer ?
#
loop_
_entity_poly.entity_id
_entity_poly.type
_entity_poly.pdbx_seq_one_letter_code
_entity_poly.pdbx_strand_id
1 'polypeptide(L)'
;VIKQNSIDIENELVKIIEKNGQPMSFDDLLFKLDSLYSTRYKFAKGYIRTIILNSNRIASIGKTSTYSLYKWNVCNLTIRELIHQILSDSDSPLSLDEIVSILKIKGRNTNKKNISTSMKSADKYNFIRLESGLYGLSTKQYSDS
;
A
#
# COMPACT_ATOMS: atom_id res chain seq x y z
N VAL A 1 -24.88 2.22 -15.60
CA VAL A 1 -24.46 2.17 -15.37
C VAL A 1 -23.91 1.86 -15.00
N ILE A 2 -23.84 1.77 -14.96
CA ILE A 2 -23.19 1.54 -14.74
C ILE A 2 -22.58 0.85 -14.45
N LYS A 3 -22.65 0.27 -14.32
CA LYS A 3 -21.93 -0.42 -13.95
C LYS A 3 -20.81 -0.38 -14.36
N GLN A 4 -20.71 0.03 -15.21
CA GLN A 4 -19.68 0.22 -15.68
C GLN A 4 -18.79 0.62 -14.94
N ASN A 5 -19.24 0.93 -14.48
CA ASN A 5 -18.51 1.24 -13.59
C ASN A 5 -17.86 0.23 -13.05
N SER A 6 -18.01 -0.86 -13.40
CA SER A 6 -17.38 -1.93 -12.85
C SER A 6 -16.02 -2.10 -13.40
N ILE A 7 -15.27 -1.10 -13.57
CA ILE A 7 -13.85 -1.22 -13.88
C ILE A 7 -13.19 -1.82 -12.66
N ASP A 8 -12.51 -2.90 -12.86
CA ASP A 8 -11.70 -3.50 -11.79
C ASP A 8 -10.36 -2.76 -11.78
N ILE A 9 -10.27 -1.74 -10.99
CA ILE A 9 -9.09 -0.88 -10.92
C ILE A 9 -7.85 -1.67 -10.54
N GLU A 10 -7.96 -2.59 -9.59
CA GLU A 10 -6.82 -3.42 -9.22
C GLU A 10 -6.29 -4.18 -10.43
N ASN A 11 -7.17 -4.79 -11.18
CA ASN A 11 -6.78 -5.54 -12.36
C ASN A 11 -6.15 -4.65 -13.42
N GLU A 12 -6.67 -3.44 -13.59
CA GLU A 12 -6.08 -2.49 -14.54
C GLU A 12 -4.69 -2.07 -14.12
N LEU A 13 -4.48 -1.83 -12.84
CA LEU A 13 -3.16 -1.48 -12.34
C LEU A 13 -2.16 -2.62 -12.54
N VAL A 14 -2.60 -3.84 -12.28
CA VAL A 14 -1.76 -5.03 -12.51
C VAL A 14 -1.35 -5.11 -13.99
N LYS A 15 -2.32 -4.91 -14.88
CA LYS A 15 -2.03 -4.95 -16.31
C LYS A 15 -1.03 -3.86 -16.73
N ILE A 16 -1.18 -2.68 -16.17
CA ILE A 16 -0.29 -1.56 -16.48
C ILE A 16 1.14 -1.90 -16.08
N ILE A 17 1.32 -2.44 -14.87
CA ILE A 17 2.65 -2.81 -14.39
C ILE A 17 3.22 -3.95 -15.24
N GLU A 18 2.40 -4.95 -15.55
CA GLU A 18 2.85 -6.06 -16.39
C GLU A 18 3.29 -5.60 -17.76
N LYS A 19 2.54 -4.72 -18.37
CA LYS A 19 2.86 -4.23 -19.69
C LYS A 19 4.14 -3.40 -19.68
N ASN A 20 4.38 -2.70 -18.58
CA ASN A 20 5.60 -1.91 -18.43
C ASN A 20 6.83 -2.81 -18.30
N GLY A 21 6.66 -3.99 -17.73
CA GLY A 21 7.75 -4.95 -17.59
C GLY A 21 8.72 -4.65 -16.47
N GLN A 22 8.54 -3.58 -15.74
CA GLN A 22 9.40 -3.15 -14.66
C GLN A 22 8.57 -2.46 -13.60
N PRO A 23 9.08 -2.33 -12.37
CA PRO A 23 8.36 -1.57 -11.35
C PRO A 23 8.09 -0.14 -11.79
N MET A 24 7.00 0.42 -11.31
CA MET A 24 6.56 1.75 -11.69
C MET A 24 6.31 2.61 -10.46
N SER A 25 6.57 3.91 -10.58
CA SER A 25 6.24 4.84 -9.52
C SER A 25 4.72 5.06 -9.48
N PHE A 26 4.23 5.54 -8.36
CA PHE A 26 2.81 5.85 -8.21
C PHE A 26 2.36 6.88 -9.25
N ASP A 27 3.17 7.90 -9.47
CA ASP A 27 2.82 8.94 -10.44
C ASP A 27 2.71 8.38 -11.86
N ASP A 28 3.60 7.49 -12.23
CA ASP A 28 3.55 6.85 -13.54
C ASP A 28 2.32 5.96 -13.67
N LEU A 29 1.96 5.25 -12.60
CA LEU A 29 0.75 4.43 -12.60
C LEU A 29 -0.49 5.29 -12.79
N LEU A 30 -0.58 6.41 -12.07
CA LEU A 30 -1.72 7.31 -12.22
C LEU A 30 -1.79 7.90 -13.62
N PHE A 31 -0.63 8.27 -14.15
CA PHE A 31 -0.58 8.84 -15.50
C PHE A 31 -1.11 7.84 -16.52
N LYS A 32 -0.68 6.60 -16.42
CA LYS A 32 -1.14 5.55 -17.34
C LYS A 32 -2.64 5.27 -17.18
N LEU A 33 -3.09 5.19 -15.94
CA LEU A 33 -4.49 4.94 -15.66
C LEU A 33 -5.35 6.08 -16.20
N ASP A 34 -4.94 7.31 -15.97
CA ASP A 34 -5.67 8.47 -16.46
C ASP A 34 -5.66 8.49 -17.98
N SER A 35 -4.58 8.10 -18.64
CA SER A 35 -4.51 8.03 -20.08
C SER A 35 -5.55 7.09 -20.66
N LEU A 36 -5.84 6.00 -19.95
CA LEU A 36 -6.80 5.02 -20.42
C LEU A 36 -8.25 5.46 -20.19
N TYR A 37 -8.49 6.28 -19.18
CA TYR A 37 -9.86 6.61 -18.78
C TYR A 37 -10.11 8.11 -18.59
N SER A 38 -9.19 8.96 -19.01
CA SER A 38 -9.21 10.37 -18.65
C SER A 38 -10.46 11.14 -19.03
N THR A 39 -11.17 10.72 -20.04
CA THR A 39 -12.34 11.46 -20.46
C THR A 39 -13.56 11.18 -19.60
N ARG A 40 -13.52 10.11 -18.82
CA ARG A 40 -14.68 9.72 -18.03
C ARG A 40 -14.47 9.71 -16.56
N TYR A 41 -13.26 9.43 -16.12
CA TYR A 41 -13.00 9.20 -14.71
C TYR A 41 -11.86 10.03 -14.22
N LYS A 42 -11.99 10.53 -13.02
CA LYS A 42 -10.88 11.12 -12.32
C LYS A 42 -10.69 10.27 -11.09
N PHE A 43 -9.54 9.69 -10.96
CA PHE A 43 -9.27 8.81 -9.83
C PHE A 43 -8.55 9.57 -8.72
N ALA A 44 -9.14 9.57 -7.54
CA ALA A 44 -8.50 10.19 -6.38
C ALA A 44 -7.27 9.38 -6.00
N LYS A 45 -6.19 10.05 -5.68
CA LYS A 45 -4.94 9.38 -5.30
C LYS A 45 -5.13 8.47 -4.11
N GLY A 46 -5.87 8.93 -3.11
CA GLY A 46 -6.13 8.11 -1.92
C GLY A 46 -6.87 6.85 -2.22
N TYR A 47 -7.81 6.91 -3.14
CA TYR A 47 -8.58 5.75 -3.56
C TYR A 47 -7.66 4.71 -4.22
N ILE A 48 -6.80 5.17 -5.13
CA ILE A 48 -5.88 4.27 -5.82
C ILE A 48 -4.87 3.68 -4.84
N ARG A 49 -4.34 4.49 -3.91
CA ARG A 49 -3.43 3.96 -2.90
C ARG A 49 -4.08 2.91 -2.02
N THR A 50 -5.36 3.09 -1.69
CA THR A 50 -6.08 2.11 -0.90
C THR A 50 -6.22 0.78 -1.64
N ILE A 51 -6.50 0.85 -2.94
CA ILE A 51 -6.59 -0.37 -3.75
C ILE A 51 -5.25 -1.10 -3.76
N ILE A 52 -4.16 -0.36 -3.96
CA ILE A 52 -2.84 -0.97 -3.97
C ILE A 52 -2.50 -1.58 -2.61
N LEU A 53 -2.81 -0.86 -1.55
CA LEU A 53 -2.53 -1.32 -0.20
C LEU A 53 -3.23 -2.64 0.11
N ASN A 54 -4.44 -2.80 -0.38
CA ASN A 54 -5.24 -4.00 -0.13
C ASN A 54 -5.06 -5.09 -1.19
N SER A 55 -4.17 -4.90 -2.14
CA SER A 55 -3.95 -5.87 -3.19
C SER A 55 -2.95 -6.94 -2.76
N ASN A 56 -3.23 -8.19 -3.08
CA ASN A 56 -2.26 -9.26 -2.87
C ASN A 56 -1.43 -9.53 -4.13
N ARG A 57 -1.62 -8.73 -5.17
CA ARG A 57 -0.89 -8.88 -6.44
C ARG A 57 0.14 -7.77 -6.66
N ILE A 58 -0.08 -6.61 -6.04
CA ILE A 58 0.80 -5.45 -6.21
C ILE A 58 1.62 -5.28 -4.95
N ALA A 59 2.92 -5.17 -5.12
CA ALA A 59 3.86 -5.06 -4.00
C ALA A 59 4.57 -3.71 -4.03
N SER A 60 4.77 -3.12 -2.85
CA SER A 60 5.55 -1.90 -2.73
C SER A 60 7.03 -2.25 -2.65
N ILE A 61 7.87 -1.44 -3.24
CA ILE A 61 9.31 -1.63 -3.19
C ILE A 61 9.95 -0.41 -2.56
N GLY A 62 10.66 -0.62 -1.49
CA GLY A 62 11.41 0.44 -0.84
C GLY A 62 10.55 1.52 -0.25
N LYS A 63 11.09 2.72 -0.17
CA LYS A 63 10.41 3.84 0.49
C LYS A 63 9.87 4.88 -0.48
N THR A 64 9.92 4.61 -1.77
CA THR A 64 9.69 5.65 -2.77
C THR A 64 8.40 5.51 -3.54
N SER A 65 7.40 4.89 -2.99
CA SER A 65 6.12 4.69 -3.68
C SER A 65 6.30 4.09 -5.06
N THR A 66 7.13 3.06 -5.14
CA THR A 66 7.34 2.30 -6.37
C THR A 66 6.67 0.95 -6.19
N TYR A 67 5.99 0.49 -7.24
CA TYR A 67 5.17 -0.71 -7.15
C TYR A 67 5.55 -1.73 -8.20
N SER A 68 5.49 -2.98 -7.80
CA SER A 68 5.81 -4.11 -8.65
C SER A 68 4.75 -5.18 -8.47
N LEU A 69 4.94 -6.33 -9.06
CA LEU A 69 4.02 -7.45 -8.89
C LEU A 69 4.65 -8.51 -7.99
N TYR A 70 3.86 -9.05 -7.09
CA TYR A 70 4.36 -10.12 -6.22
C TYR A 70 4.91 -11.29 -7.02
N LYS A 71 4.28 -11.60 -8.16
CA LYS A 71 4.75 -12.73 -8.98
C LYS A 71 6.14 -12.53 -9.57
N TRP A 72 6.68 -11.32 -9.52
CA TRP A 72 8.04 -11.07 -9.98
C TRP A 72 9.07 -11.37 -8.88
N ASN A 73 8.57 -11.83 -7.74
CA ASN A 73 9.43 -12.29 -6.65
C ASN A 73 10.40 -11.23 -6.15
N VAL A 74 9.98 -9.99 -6.06
CA VAL A 74 10.82 -8.91 -5.55
C VAL A 74 10.55 -8.65 -4.08
N CYS A 75 9.66 -9.43 -3.47
CA CYS A 75 9.28 -9.19 -2.10
C CYS A 75 9.71 -10.28 -1.21
N ASN A 76 10.94 -10.23 -0.75
CA ASN A 76 11.41 -11.16 0.24
C ASN A 76 11.64 -10.35 1.51
N LEU A 77 10.58 -9.72 1.99
CA LEU A 77 10.68 -8.76 3.06
C LEU A 77 10.33 -9.36 4.41
N THR A 78 10.97 -8.85 5.45
CA THR A 78 10.60 -9.21 6.82
C THR A 78 9.27 -8.55 7.18
N ILE A 79 8.66 -8.99 8.26
CA ILE A 79 7.43 -8.40 8.76
C ILE A 79 7.63 -6.90 9.04
N ARG A 80 8.75 -6.53 9.63
CA ARG A 80 9.03 -5.11 9.92
C ARG A 80 9.08 -4.27 8.65
N GLU A 81 9.74 -4.81 7.63
CA GLU A 81 9.83 -4.11 6.35
C GLU A 81 8.47 -3.96 5.71
N LEU A 82 7.64 -5.00 5.78
CA LEU A 82 6.28 -4.93 5.25
C LEU A 82 5.44 -3.91 6.01
N ILE A 83 5.53 -3.90 7.33
CA ILE A 83 4.80 -2.92 8.12
C ILE A 83 5.23 -1.50 7.74
N HIS A 84 6.52 -1.31 7.57
CA HIS A 84 7.04 0.01 7.16
C HIS A 84 6.46 0.42 5.81
N GLN A 85 6.42 -0.50 4.85
CA GLN A 85 5.86 -0.20 3.54
C GLN A 85 4.36 0.09 3.61
N ILE A 86 3.63 -0.67 4.41
CA ILE A 86 2.20 -0.45 4.59
C ILE A 86 1.95 0.95 5.14
N LEU A 87 2.69 1.34 6.16
CA LEU A 87 2.53 2.65 6.77
C LEU A 87 3.00 3.77 5.84
N SER A 88 4.03 3.51 5.04
CA SER A 88 4.49 4.47 4.04
C SER A 88 3.45 4.72 2.97
N ASP A 89 2.73 3.67 2.57
CA ASP A 89 1.73 3.77 1.52
C ASP A 89 0.41 4.33 2.02
N SER A 90 0.17 4.28 3.32
CA SER A 90 -1.10 4.74 3.88
C SER A 90 -1.02 6.24 4.18
N ASP A 91 -2.03 6.97 3.77
CA ASP A 91 -2.09 8.41 4.03
C ASP A 91 -2.52 8.71 5.47
N SER A 92 -3.04 7.74 6.15
CA SER A 92 -3.49 7.91 7.52
C SER A 92 -2.90 6.83 8.42
N PRO A 93 -2.82 7.08 9.73
CA PRO A 93 -2.31 6.05 10.64
C PRO A 93 -3.27 4.88 10.71
N LEU A 94 -2.76 3.72 11.07
CA LEU A 94 -3.54 2.48 11.05
C LEU A 94 -3.56 1.81 12.43
N SER A 95 -4.65 1.13 12.74
CA SER A 95 -4.75 0.34 13.96
C SER A 95 -4.01 -0.98 13.76
N LEU A 96 -3.73 -1.66 14.86
CA LEU A 96 -3.11 -2.98 14.78
C LEU A 96 -4.01 -3.96 14.00
N ASP A 97 -5.32 -3.87 14.18
CA ASP A 97 -6.24 -4.73 13.46
C ASP A 97 -6.15 -4.50 11.95
N GLU A 98 -6.04 -3.24 11.54
CA GLU A 98 -5.91 -2.91 10.13
C GLU A 98 -4.59 -3.43 9.57
N ILE A 99 -3.51 -3.29 10.31
CA ILE A 99 -2.19 -3.77 9.87
C ILE A 99 -2.22 -5.30 9.71
N VAL A 100 -2.80 -6.00 10.68
CA VAL A 100 -2.92 -7.46 10.61
C VAL A 100 -3.72 -7.87 9.37
N SER A 101 -4.84 -7.18 9.12
CA SER A 101 -5.68 -7.49 7.96
C SER A 101 -4.95 -7.27 6.64
N ILE A 102 -4.20 -6.19 6.54
CA ILE A 102 -3.45 -5.89 5.31
C ILE A 102 -2.34 -6.93 5.12
N LEU A 103 -1.64 -7.29 6.19
CA LEU A 103 -0.60 -8.32 6.09
C LEU A 103 -1.18 -9.66 5.65
N LYS A 104 -2.36 -10.00 6.15
CA LYS A 104 -3.02 -11.22 5.75
C LYS A 104 -3.35 -11.22 4.26
N ILE A 105 -3.85 -10.09 3.75
CA ILE A 105 -4.12 -9.93 2.32
C ILE A 105 -2.83 -10.14 1.52
N LYS A 106 -1.70 -9.70 2.05
CA LYS A 106 -0.42 -9.82 1.37
C LYS A 106 0.27 -11.16 1.63
N GLY A 107 -0.45 -12.11 2.23
CA GLY A 107 0.06 -13.46 2.40
C GLY A 107 0.84 -13.73 3.67
N ARG A 108 0.79 -12.81 4.63
CA ARG A 108 1.50 -12.97 5.90
C ARG A 108 0.53 -13.09 7.05
N ASN A 109 0.43 -14.28 7.63
CA ASN A 109 -0.44 -14.49 8.78
C ASN A 109 0.31 -14.11 10.06
N THR A 110 -0.27 -13.22 10.82
CA THR A 110 0.34 -12.79 12.07
C THR A 110 -0.77 -12.28 12.99
N ASN A 111 -0.42 -11.77 14.16
CA ASN A 111 -1.39 -11.27 15.11
C ASN A 111 -0.92 -9.94 15.70
N LYS A 112 -1.81 -9.28 16.43
CA LYS A 112 -1.52 -7.95 16.98
C LYS A 112 -0.31 -7.95 17.90
N LYS A 113 -0.14 -8.98 18.70
CA LYS A 113 0.98 -9.06 19.63
C LYS A 113 2.31 -9.08 18.87
N ASN A 114 2.39 -9.88 17.83
CA ASN A 114 3.61 -9.97 17.03
C ASN A 114 3.93 -8.65 16.32
N ILE A 115 2.90 -7.98 15.82
CA ILE A 115 3.07 -6.69 15.15
C ILE A 115 3.60 -5.66 16.15
N SER A 116 2.96 -5.57 17.31
CA SER A 116 3.34 -4.62 18.33
C SER A 116 4.79 -4.84 18.78
N THR A 117 5.16 -6.10 19.01
CA THR A 117 6.51 -6.46 19.42
C THR A 117 7.52 -6.09 18.33
N SER A 118 7.19 -6.38 17.08
CA SER A 118 8.08 -6.08 15.96
C SER A 118 8.33 -4.58 15.84
N MET A 119 7.29 -3.77 16.04
CA MET A 119 7.46 -2.33 15.94
C MET A 119 8.25 -1.75 17.10
N LYS A 120 8.08 -2.29 18.29
CA LYS A 120 8.81 -1.79 19.47
C LYS A 120 10.31 -1.98 19.34
N SER A 121 10.73 -3.04 18.69
CA SER A 121 12.16 -3.36 18.62
C SER A 121 12.84 -2.84 17.37
N ALA A 122 12.17 -2.01 16.58
CA ALA A 122 12.69 -1.59 15.28
C ALA A 122 12.82 -0.08 15.18
N ASP A 123 13.73 0.49 15.97
CA ASP A 123 13.90 1.95 16.01
C ASP A 123 14.22 2.55 14.65
N LYS A 124 14.97 1.89 13.83
CA LYS A 124 15.38 2.45 12.55
C LYS A 124 14.26 2.66 11.55
N TYR A 125 13.08 2.10 11.84
CA TYR A 125 11.96 2.24 10.93
C TYR A 125 11.04 3.41 11.29
N ASN A 126 11.34 4.11 12.37
CA ASN A 126 10.59 5.30 12.78
C ASN A 126 9.11 5.04 13.06
N PHE A 127 8.80 3.89 13.58
CA PHE A 127 7.42 3.58 13.96
C PHE A 127 7.02 4.41 15.17
N ILE A 128 5.82 4.97 15.16
CA ILE A 128 5.28 5.69 16.30
C ILE A 128 3.86 5.21 16.60
N ARG A 129 3.47 5.35 17.85
CA ARG A 129 2.12 5.08 18.28
C ARG A 129 1.49 6.42 18.65
N LEU A 130 0.36 6.71 18.04
CA LEU A 130 -0.36 7.97 18.31
C LEU A 130 -1.27 7.82 19.51
N GLU A 131 -1.71 8.95 20.08
CA GLU A 131 -2.56 8.92 21.25
C GLU A 131 -3.83 8.13 21.07
N SER A 132 -4.34 8.09 19.87
CA SER A 132 -5.56 7.33 19.56
C SER A 132 -5.34 5.82 19.53
N GLY A 133 -4.12 5.36 19.72
CA GLY A 133 -3.80 3.93 19.60
C GLY A 133 -3.51 3.49 18.18
N LEU A 134 -3.47 4.41 17.25
CA LEU A 134 -3.10 4.10 15.88
C LEU A 134 -1.60 4.19 15.71
N TYR A 135 -1.08 3.56 14.67
CA TYR A 135 0.35 3.51 14.41
C TYR A 135 0.68 4.18 13.08
N GLY A 136 1.83 4.79 13.01
CA GLY A 136 2.28 5.48 11.81
C GLY A 136 3.80 5.61 11.81
N LEU A 137 4.30 6.50 10.96
CA LEU A 137 5.72 6.78 10.85
C LEU A 137 5.99 8.20 11.30
N SER A 138 7.05 8.38 12.09
CA SER A 138 7.41 9.72 12.58
C SER A 138 7.83 10.65 11.46
N THR A 139 8.18 10.09 10.31
CA THR A 139 8.59 10.88 9.14
C THR A 139 7.41 11.39 8.33
N LYS A 140 6.19 10.98 8.65
CA LYS A 140 5.00 11.43 7.93
C LYS A 140 4.21 12.39 8.79
N GLN A 141 3.52 13.31 8.14
CA GLN A 141 2.60 14.19 8.83
C GLN A 141 1.20 13.71 8.53
N TYR A 142 0.46 13.41 9.56
CA TYR A 142 -0.92 12.97 9.42
C TYR A 142 -1.83 14.15 9.68
N SER A 143 -2.85 14.32 8.84
CA SER A 143 -3.79 15.37 9.09
C SER A 143 -4.49 15.02 10.36
N ASP A 144 -4.88 16.02 11.04
CA ASP A 144 -5.44 15.96 12.21
C ASP A 144 -6.31 14.97 12.54
N SER A 145 -6.25 14.44 13.40
CA SER A 145 -7.06 13.38 13.67
C SER A 145 -7.82 13.43 14.82
#